data_9875367a07f67cda04ae4b280db7209c
#
_entry.id   9875367a07f67cda04ae4b280db7209c
#
_cell.length_a   1.000
_cell.length_b   1.000
_cell.length_c   1.000
_cell.angle_alpha   90.00
_cell.angle_beta   90.00
_cell.angle_gamma   90.00
#
_symmetry.space_group_name_H-M   'P 1'
#
loop_
_entity.id
_entity.type
_entity.pdbx_description
1 polymer ?
#
loop_
_entity_poly.entity_id
_entity_poly.type
_entity_poly.pdbx_seq_one_letter_code
_entity_poly.pdbx_strand_id
1 'polypeptide(L)'
;MASSVQEYPRPDFARSDLNWKSLNGPWSFLYDDDDSGILDGWHLRGLPEQIAVTAGQNSGAGKTLQKLEITVPYVFQTPASGIGEREPHEVIWYERLVDDIRTPPELKKHFRLLLRFGAVDYEATIWLDGQYVGEHRGGHVPFDLDLSEFIKAQQQSARLTIRDRDSPYDLTQPRGKQYWAGRPRGIRYTPSSGIWQSVWLGGVPRAGIADSSGGTVLRSNGIYGGLLHATISLVGRRAGRKYHVKLQISIGGVTVDKTSQISIPQHSNVVDCALDGVALWSPDHPLLYDVVLSLFDGGGTLLDEVQTKIGMRELNWTTGDHTFRLNGHPIFQALSMGFNGCRKHQKVEDPRFLYFADQLGFLVWGEMANGYEFNNAYMDRFNEEWMAAVKRDINHPSIVTWTPINESWGYPELKDNVQQQNHIRSVYYMTKCLDPTRSVNDNCGWEHVCDDLTTFHDYSDGPALTTICKTVEGILDKKGGRHTFVGGSRHRKGAPIMCTEFGGVNIAPSDPNAKSDGDWGYTTASDPADLLARLEKLLMGVVGGGHCCGFVYTQIVDVEQEVNGLYTFDRKAKLKPELVEDINRRAKKLYLESVDPKGLSRHLRTFKHMVQGKV
;
A
#
# COMPACT_ATOMS: atom_id res chain seq x y z
N MET A 1 8.22 8.91 25.58
CA MET A 1 8.02 9.61 24.28
C MET A 1 8.23 8.69 23.05
N ALA A 2 9.10 7.68 23.08
CA ALA A 2 9.29 6.77 21.94
C ALA A 2 8.05 5.89 21.60
N SER A 3 7.23 5.50 22.57
CA SER A 3 6.02 4.68 22.33
C SER A 3 4.90 5.44 21.59
N SER A 4 4.76 6.74 21.82
CA SER A 4 3.68 7.53 21.20
C SER A 4 3.84 7.77 19.70
N VAL A 5 5.06 7.73 19.16
CA VAL A 5 5.32 7.90 17.73
C VAL A 5 5.02 6.59 16.96
N GLN A 6 5.28 5.43 17.56
CA GLN A 6 4.97 4.13 16.95
C GLN A 6 3.45 3.87 16.86
N GLU A 7 2.66 4.45 17.76
CA GLU A 7 1.21 4.34 17.76
C GLU A 7 0.53 5.34 16.80
N TYR A 8 1.24 6.41 16.43
CA TYR A 8 0.72 7.42 15.50
C TYR A 8 0.51 6.81 14.09
N PRO A 9 -0.66 7.02 13.48
CA PRO A 9 -0.99 6.36 12.21
C PRO A 9 -0.10 6.73 11.02
N ARG A 10 0.60 7.88 11.10
CA ARG A 10 1.56 8.35 10.07
C ARG A 10 2.95 8.57 10.67
N PRO A 11 3.64 7.49 11.08
CA PRO A 11 4.97 7.60 11.69
C PRO A 11 6.04 8.08 10.69
N ASP A 12 5.76 7.97 9.40
CA ASP A 12 6.56 8.48 8.29
C ASP A 12 6.58 10.01 8.19
N PHE A 13 5.63 10.70 8.85
CA PHE A 13 5.48 12.15 8.82
C PHE A 13 4.89 12.66 10.15
N ALA A 14 5.69 12.75 11.18
CA ALA A 14 5.27 13.14 12.53
C ALA A 14 5.70 14.57 12.87
N ARG A 15 4.82 15.36 13.50
CA ARG A 15 5.19 16.66 14.06
C ARG A 15 5.90 16.49 15.39
N SER A 16 6.88 17.36 15.66
CA SER A 16 7.67 17.32 16.90
C SER A 16 6.81 17.58 18.15
N ASP A 17 5.88 18.54 18.06
CA ASP A 17 4.89 18.86 19.11
C ASP A 17 3.53 18.25 18.74
N LEU A 18 3.47 16.91 18.70
CA LEU A 18 2.31 16.18 18.21
C LEU A 18 1.17 16.17 19.23
N ASN A 19 0.16 17.04 19.07
CA ASN A 19 -1.10 16.97 19.78
C ASN A 19 -2.11 16.16 18.95
N TRP A 20 -2.35 14.89 19.36
CA TRP A 20 -3.29 14.02 18.69
C TRP A 20 -4.05 13.11 19.64
N LYS A 21 -5.20 12.64 19.22
CA LYS A 21 -6.02 11.69 19.97
C LYS A 21 -6.55 10.62 19.03
N SER A 22 -6.23 9.36 19.31
CA SER A 22 -6.82 8.23 18.58
C SER A 22 -8.33 8.18 18.81
N LEU A 23 -9.06 7.94 17.73
CA LEU A 23 -10.48 7.59 17.75
C LEU A 23 -10.72 6.10 17.47
N ASN A 24 -9.68 5.28 17.41
CA ASN A 24 -9.83 3.83 17.38
C ASN A 24 -10.50 3.34 18.67
N GLY A 25 -11.14 2.16 18.60
CA GLY A 25 -11.88 1.57 19.71
C GLY A 25 -13.39 1.60 19.48
N PRO A 26 -14.23 1.67 20.53
CA PRO A 26 -15.67 1.50 20.40
C PRO A 26 -16.37 2.72 19.75
N TRP A 27 -17.28 2.41 18.83
CA TRP A 27 -18.21 3.35 18.19
C TRP A 27 -19.62 2.75 18.22
N SER A 28 -20.67 3.59 18.31
CA SER A 28 -22.03 3.15 18.00
C SER A 28 -22.14 2.89 16.50
N PHE A 29 -22.87 1.86 16.11
CA PHE A 29 -22.97 1.36 14.76
C PHE A 29 -24.39 0.93 14.42
N LEU A 30 -24.85 1.19 13.19
CA LEU A 30 -26.16 0.77 12.73
C LEU A 30 -26.15 0.51 11.22
N TYR A 31 -26.74 -0.60 10.80
CA TYR A 31 -27.05 -0.85 9.39
C TYR A 31 -28.25 -0.03 8.93
N ASP A 32 -28.27 0.36 7.67
CA ASP A 32 -29.34 1.17 7.06
C ASP A 32 -29.74 0.59 5.70
N ASP A 33 -30.29 -0.61 5.72
CA ASP A 33 -30.57 -1.39 4.50
C ASP A 33 -31.64 -0.72 3.59
N ASP A 34 -32.46 0.17 4.14
CA ASP A 34 -33.46 0.94 3.38
C ASP A 34 -32.94 2.33 2.94
N ASP A 35 -31.68 2.69 3.30
CA ASP A 35 -31.06 4.02 3.11
C ASP A 35 -31.99 5.18 3.57
N SER A 36 -32.63 4.97 4.71
CA SER A 36 -33.62 5.93 5.27
C SER A 36 -33.01 6.95 6.23
N GLY A 37 -31.80 6.69 6.75
CA GLY A 37 -31.21 7.44 7.86
C GLY A 37 -31.06 8.95 7.62
N ILE A 38 -30.82 9.36 6.38
CA ILE A 38 -30.80 10.80 6.02
C ILE A 38 -32.20 11.40 6.19
N LEU A 39 -33.23 10.76 5.65
CA LEU A 39 -34.64 11.24 5.73
C LEU A 39 -35.12 11.23 7.17
N ASP A 40 -34.74 10.23 7.93
CA ASP A 40 -35.05 10.07 9.35
C ASP A 40 -34.22 11.01 10.24
N GLY A 41 -33.27 11.73 9.66
CA GLY A 41 -32.46 12.75 10.34
C GLY A 41 -31.52 12.18 11.42
N TRP A 42 -30.93 11.00 11.20
CA TRP A 42 -29.97 10.40 12.15
C TRP A 42 -28.74 11.27 12.37
N HIS A 43 -28.27 11.95 11.33
CA HIS A 43 -27.20 12.94 11.42
C HIS A 43 -27.53 14.12 12.35
N LEU A 44 -28.84 14.47 12.49
CA LEU A 44 -29.32 15.57 13.35
C LEU A 44 -29.59 15.11 14.80
N ARG A 45 -30.21 13.94 14.95
CA ARG A 45 -30.75 13.45 16.24
C ARG A 45 -29.88 12.39 16.93
N GLY A 46 -28.93 11.80 16.20
CA GLY A 46 -28.15 10.62 16.59
C GLY A 46 -28.78 9.31 16.10
N LEU A 47 -27.99 8.23 16.17
CA LEU A 47 -28.45 6.91 15.75
C LEU A 47 -29.55 6.40 16.69
N PRO A 48 -30.70 5.92 16.16
CA PRO A 48 -31.75 5.33 16.97
C PRO A 48 -31.29 3.99 17.58
N GLU A 49 -31.91 3.57 18.69
CA GLU A 49 -31.59 2.29 19.35
C GLU A 49 -31.99 1.09 18.48
N GLN A 50 -33.01 1.26 17.64
CA GLN A 50 -33.47 0.23 16.71
C GLN A 50 -34.23 0.85 15.55
N ILE A 51 -34.25 0.13 14.42
CA ILE A 51 -35.04 0.48 13.24
C ILE A 51 -35.82 -0.75 12.75
N ALA A 52 -37.00 -0.52 12.19
CA ALA A 52 -37.74 -1.54 11.45
C ALA A 52 -37.35 -1.43 9.98
N VAL A 53 -36.84 -2.52 9.41
CA VAL A 53 -36.50 -2.58 7.98
C VAL A 53 -37.72 -3.08 7.21
N THR A 54 -38.03 -2.41 6.13
CA THR A 54 -39.16 -2.78 5.26
C THR A 54 -38.88 -4.13 4.62
N ALA A 55 -39.82 -5.06 4.71
CA ALA A 55 -39.65 -6.37 4.09
C ALA A 55 -39.47 -6.21 2.57
N GLY A 56 -38.28 -6.52 2.05
CA GLY A 56 -38.06 -6.64 0.62
C GLY A 56 -38.97 -7.73 0.02
N GLN A 57 -39.22 -7.70 -1.29
CA GLN A 57 -40.18 -8.58 -1.99
C GLN A 57 -39.96 -10.10 -1.75
N ASN A 58 -38.87 -10.52 -1.10
CA ASN A 58 -38.52 -11.91 -0.83
C ASN A 58 -38.41 -12.31 0.66
N SER A 59 -38.67 -11.41 1.61
CA SER A 59 -38.60 -11.70 3.04
C SER A 59 -39.94 -11.43 3.74
N GLY A 60 -40.57 -12.47 4.22
CA GLY A 60 -41.94 -12.48 4.73
C GLY A 60 -42.13 -11.97 6.16
N ALA A 61 -41.34 -11.12 6.74
CA ALA A 61 -41.60 -10.36 7.97
C ALA A 61 -40.58 -9.24 8.07
N GLY A 62 -40.99 -8.04 8.48
CA GLY A 62 -40.08 -6.92 8.73
C GLY A 62 -39.02 -7.30 9.77
N LYS A 63 -37.74 -7.09 9.44
CA LYS A 63 -36.60 -7.31 10.35
C LYS A 63 -36.40 -6.05 11.19
N THR A 64 -36.11 -6.20 12.47
CA THR A 64 -35.68 -5.09 13.32
C THR A 64 -34.16 -5.16 13.47
N LEU A 65 -33.48 -4.09 13.08
CA LEU A 65 -32.05 -3.91 13.31
C LEU A 65 -31.83 -3.12 14.59
N GLN A 66 -30.88 -3.57 15.41
CA GLN A 66 -30.51 -2.95 16.67
C GLN A 66 -29.24 -2.12 16.47
N LYS A 67 -29.11 -1.01 17.22
CA LYS A 67 -27.85 -0.28 17.34
C LYS A 67 -26.83 -1.20 18.01
N LEU A 68 -25.67 -1.33 17.40
CA LEU A 68 -24.55 -2.16 17.83
C LEU A 68 -23.38 -1.29 18.34
N GLU A 69 -22.40 -1.94 18.93
CA GLU A 69 -21.08 -1.37 19.15
C GLU A 69 -20.09 -2.05 18.20
N ILE A 70 -19.25 -1.24 17.51
CA ILE A 70 -18.20 -1.71 16.63
C ILE A 70 -16.84 -1.23 17.10
N THR A 71 -15.83 -2.06 17.03
CA THR A 71 -14.44 -1.68 17.31
C THR A 71 -13.73 -1.21 16.04
N VAL A 72 -13.58 0.11 15.87
CA VAL A 72 -12.78 0.73 14.78
C VAL A 72 -11.28 0.53 15.09
N PRO A 73 -10.43 0.20 14.10
CA PRO A 73 -10.65 0.21 12.65
C PRO A 73 -10.95 -1.17 12.03
N TYR A 74 -11.73 -1.99 12.67
CA TYR A 74 -12.11 -3.28 12.11
C TYR A 74 -13.46 -3.17 11.41
N VAL A 75 -13.52 -3.69 10.17
CA VAL A 75 -14.77 -3.76 9.41
C VAL A 75 -15.76 -4.73 10.05
N PHE A 76 -17.06 -4.49 9.90
CA PHE A 76 -18.11 -5.27 10.57
C PHE A 76 -18.08 -6.76 10.18
N GLN A 77 -17.50 -7.10 9.01
CA GLN A 77 -17.38 -8.49 8.53
C GLN A 77 -16.38 -9.33 9.32
N THR A 78 -15.44 -8.70 10.04
CA THR A 78 -14.46 -9.44 10.84
C THR A 78 -14.90 -9.61 12.29
N PRO A 79 -14.67 -10.79 12.93
CA PRO A 79 -14.90 -10.97 14.37
C PRO A 79 -14.16 -9.97 15.26
N ALA A 80 -13.02 -9.44 14.80
CA ALA A 80 -12.23 -8.44 15.55
C ALA A 80 -12.97 -7.11 15.76
N SER A 81 -14.00 -6.82 14.95
CA SER A 81 -14.87 -5.65 15.14
C SER A 81 -15.84 -5.80 16.33
N GLY A 82 -16.04 -7.03 16.84
CA GLY A 82 -17.07 -7.36 17.80
C GLY A 82 -18.40 -7.82 17.14
N ILE A 83 -18.53 -7.74 15.83
CA ILE A 83 -19.76 -8.07 15.07
C ILE A 83 -19.57 -9.38 14.30
N GLY A 84 -18.75 -9.44 13.26
CA GLY A 84 -18.49 -10.65 12.48
C GLY A 84 -19.61 -11.02 11.50
N GLU A 85 -20.48 -10.08 11.11
CA GLU A 85 -21.55 -10.30 10.13
C GLU A 85 -20.98 -10.25 8.70
N ARG A 86 -21.30 -11.25 7.87
CA ARG A 86 -20.77 -11.37 6.50
C ARG A 86 -21.78 -11.09 5.40
N GLU A 87 -23.06 -10.92 5.75
CA GLU A 87 -24.07 -10.50 4.77
C GLU A 87 -23.79 -9.07 4.31
N PRO A 88 -24.06 -8.74 3.05
CA PRO A 88 -23.79 -7.40 2.54
C PRO A 88 -24.81 -6.38 3.07
N HIS A 89 -24.31 -5.25 3.53
CA HIS A 89 -25.06 -4.05 3.89
C HIS A 89 -24.48 -2.87 3.13
N GLU A 90 -25.27 -2.26 2.24
CA GLU A 90 -24.78 -1.19 1.37
C GLU A 90 -24.54 0.12 2.12
N VAL A 91 -25.38 0.41 3.12
CA VAL A 91 -25.29 1.65 3.91
C VAL A 91 -25.14 1.31 5.38
N ILE A 92 -24.15 1.92 6.00
CA ILE A 92 -23.82 1.77 7.42
C ILE A 92 -23.55 3.13 8.06
N TRP A 93 -23.84 3.23 9.34
CA TRP A 93 -23.67 4.45 10.10
C TRP A 93 -22.78 4.21 11.33
N TYR A 94 -21.93 5.20 11.61
CA TYR A 94 -21.10 5.26 12.80
C TYR A 94 -21.41 6.52 13.60
N GLU A 95 -21.34 6.44 14.92
CA GLU A 95 -21.47 7.58 15.79
C GLU A 95 -20.51 7.51 16.96
N ARG A 96 -19.86 8.63 17.28
CA ARG A 96 -18.98 8.77 18.43
C ARG A 96 -18.98 10.20 18.95
N LEU A 97 -18.77 10.37 20.29
CA LEU A 97 -18.52 11.67 20.87
C LEU A 97 -17.03 12.01 20.77
N VAL A 98 -16.74 13.23 20.37
CA VAL A 98 -15.37 13.78 20.23
C VAL A 98 -15.23 15.11 20.94
N ASP A 99 -14.00 15.41 21.35
CA ASP A 99 -13.66 16.64 22.08
C ASP A 99 -12.77 17.53 21.21
N ASP A 100 -12.82 18.84 21.41
CA ASP A 100 -11.75 19.72 20.92
C ASP A 100 -10.48 19.49 21.76
N ILE A 101 -9.49 18.86 21.15
CA ILE A 101 -8.22 18.52 21.80
C ILE A 101 -7.21 19.69 21.82
N ARG A 102 -7.51 20.80 21.13
CA ARG A 102 -6.59 21.93 21.05
C ARG A 102 -6.41 22.58 22.43
N THR A 103 -5.17 22.77 22.80
CA THR A 103 -4.80 23.46 24.04
C THR A 103 -5.05 24.97 23.93
N PRO A 104 -5.21 25.70 25.05
CA PRO A 104 -5.35 27.16 25.01
C PRO A 104 -4.24 27.91 24.26
N PRO A 105 -2.94 27.52 24.34
CA PRO A 105 -1.89 28.09 23.51
C PRO A 105 -2.09 27.84 22.01
N GLU A 106 -2.55 26.65 21.60
CA GLU A 106 -2.82 26.30 20.21
C GLU A 106 -4.01 27.08 19.64
N LEU A 107 -5.08 27.22 20.43
CA LEU A 107 -6.24 28.06 20.07
C LEU A 107 -5.83 29.52 19.87
N LYS A 108 -4.98 30.07 20.76
CA LYS A 108 -4.41 31.43 20.63
C LYS A 108 -3.55 31.59 19.37
N LYS A 109 -2.86 30.53 18.96
CA LYS A 109 -2.07 30.47 17.71
C LYS A 109 -2.92 30.12 16.49
N HIS A 110 -4.24 29.97 16.64
CA HIS A 110 -5.18 29.59 15.58
C HIS A 110 -4.86 28.23 14.94
N PHE A 111 -4.49 27.24 15.73
CA PHE A 111 -4.34 25.87 15.25
C PHE A 111 -5.68 25.36 14.75
N ARG A 112 -5.62 24.54 13.70
CA ARG A 112 -6.76 23.79 13.17
C ARG A 112 -6.93 22.48 13.92
N LEU A 113 -8.16 22.01 14.03
CA LEU A 113 -8.49 20.66 14.48
C LEU A 113 -8.83 19.82 13.25
N LEU A 114 -7.97 18.89 12.88
CA LEU A 114 -8.22 17.98 11.78
C LEU A 114 -8.77 16.65 12.30
N LEU A 115 -9.86 16.20 11.71
CA LEU A 115 -10.34 14.82 11.76
C LEU A 115 -9.72 14.08 10.58
N ARG A 116 -9.00 13.00 10.87
CA ARG A 116 -8.19 12.31 9.88
C ARG A 116 -8.59 10.83 9.81
N PHE A 117 -8.73 10.35 8.60
CA PHE A 117 -9.04 8.95 8.30
C PHE A 117 -7.90 8.33 7.51
N GLY A 118 -7.46 7.15 7.89
CA GLY A 118 -6.50 6.37 7.11
C GLY A 118 -7.12 5.80 5.84
N ALA A 119 -8.33 5.25 5.95
CA ALA A 119 -9.18 4.85 4.83
C ALA A 119 -10.59 4.46 5.30
N VAL A 120 -11.59 4.69 4.48
CA VAL A 120 -12.99 4.26 4.64
C VAL A 120 -13.46 3.70 3.29
N ASP A 121 -13.98 2.50 3.25
CA ASP A 121 -14.44 1.85 2.03
C ASP A 121 -15.98 1.89 1.97
N TYR A 122 -16.68 2.67 1.17
CA TYR A 122 -16.16 3.33 -0.03
C TYR A 122 -16.49 4.84 -0.10
N GLU A 123 -17.75 5.27 0.22
CA GLU A 123 -18.22 6.65 0.18
C GLU A 123 -18.62 7.11 1.59
N ALA A 124 -17.82 7.97 2.20
CA ALA A 124 -18.08 8.50 3.55
C ALA A 124 -18.66 9.91 3.50
N THR A 125 -19.75 10.15 4.24
CA THR A 125 -20.29 11.49 4.50
C THR A 125 -20.26 11.76 6.00
N ILE A 126 -19.79 12.93 6.42
CA ILE A 126 -19.45 13.24 7.80
C ILE A 126 -20.18 14.47 8.30
N TRP A 127 -20.75 14.38 9.51
CA TRP A 127 -21.39 15.48 10.24
C TRP A 127 -20.82 15.62 11.65
N LEU A 128 -20.80 16.86 12.15
CA LEU A 128 -20.51 17.18 13.54
C LEU A 128 -21.68 17.97 14.15
N ASP A 129 -22.28 17.46 15.22
CA ASP A 129 -23.50 18.03 15.84
C ASP A 129 -24.60 18.33 14.80
N GLY A 130 -24.75 17.46 13.80
CA GLY A 130 -25.72 17.58 12.71
C GLY A 130 -25.32 18.51 11.57
N GLN A 131 -24.23 19.23 11.67
CA GLN A 131 -23.70 20.09 10.61
C GLN A 131 -22.86 19.26 9.65
N TYR A 132 -23.12 19.36 8.34
CA TYR A 132 -22.31 18.70 7.30
C TYR A 132 -20.89 19.27 7.31
N VAL A 133 -19.91 18.39 7.46
CA VAL A 133 -18.48 18.75 7.48
C VAL A 133 -17.83 18.48 6.13
N GLY A 134 -18.16 17.36 5.50
CA GLY A 134 -17.60 16.98 4.21
C GLY A 134 -17.87 15.52 3.86
N GLU A 135 -17.33 15.12 2.72
CA GLU A 135 -17.45 13.77 2.18
C GLU A 135 -16.15 13.32 1.54
N HIS A 136 -15.99 12.02 1.38
CA HIS A 136 -14.88 11.39 0.69
C HIS A 136 -15.37 10.18 -0.08
N ARG A 137 -14.74 9.92 -1.25
CA ARG A 137 -14.93 8.71 -2.03
C ARG A 137 -13.57 8.08 -2.33
N GLY A 138 -13.46 6.78 -2.12
CA GLY A 138 -12.25 6.00 -2.37
C GLY A 138 -11.82 5.17 -1.17
N GLY A 139 -11.78 3.84 -1.34
CA GLY A 139 -11.60 2.88 -0.24
C GLY A 139 -10.18 2.72 0.27
N HIS A 140 -9.16 3.25 -0.43
CA HIS A 140 -7.76 2.87 -0.19
C HIS A 140 -6.84 4.03 0.23
N VAL A 141 -7.34 5.25 0.31
CA VAL A 141 -6.53 6.45 0.51
C VAL A 141 -7.01 7.30 1.68
N PRO A 142 -6.10 8.02 2.37
CA PRO A 142 -6.46 8.85 3.49
C PRO A 142 -7.13 10.15 3.06
N PHE A 143 -7.91 10.71 3.97
CA PHE A 143 -8.45 12.07 3.84
C PHE A 143 -8.54 12.78 5.20
N ASP A 144 -8.53 14.11 5.15
CA ASP A 144 -8.59 14.98 6.31
C ASP A 144 -9.78 15.95 6.19
N LEU A 145 -10.48 16.18 7.30
CA LEU A 145 -11.55 17.19 7.40
C LEU A 145 -11.21 18.19 8.49
N ASP A 146 -11.40 19.48 8.21
CA ASP A 146 -11.13 20.55 9.18
C ASP A 146 -12.37 20.83 10.04
N LEU A 147 -12.32 20.43 11.31
CA LEU A 147 -13.40 20.65 12.27
C LEU A 147 -13.36 22.02 12.95
N SER A 148 -12.39 22.88 12.64
CA SER A 148 -12.11 24.11 13.40
C SER A 148 -13.29 25.08 13.47
N GLU A 149 -14.11 25.13 12.44
CA GLU A 149 -15.28 26.03 12.37
C GLU A 149 -16.57 25.35 12.84
N PHE A 150 -16.58 24.03 13.02
CA PHE A 150 -17.73 23.23 13.43
C PHE A 150 -17.76 22.95 14.93
N ILE A 151 -16.61 22.98 15.63
CA ILE A 151 -16.49 22.71 17.05
C ILE A 151 -16.16 24.00 17.80
N LYS A 152 -16.87 24.26 18.91
CA LYS A 152 -16.53 25.39 19.78
C LYS A 152 -15.20 25.12 20.51
N ALA A 153 -14.42 26.17 20.75
CA ALA A 153 -13.17 26.06 21.47
C ALA A 153 -13.35 25.33 22.81
N GLN A 154 -12.57 24.27 23.02
CA GLN A 154 -12.62 23.40 24.21
C GLN A 154 -13.99 22.71 24.44
N GLN A 155 -14.82 22.59 23.40
CA GLN A 155 -16.06 21.82 23.48
C GLN A 155 -15.75 20.36 23.79
N GLN A 156 -16.55 19.81 24.70
CA GLN A 156 -16.55 18.38 25.01
C GLN A 156 -17.78 17.72 24.40
N SER A 157 -17.63 16.44 24.05
CA SER A 157 -18.76 15.60 23.64
C SER A 157 -19.55 16.12 22.44
N ALA A 158 -18.88 16.68 21.42
CA ALA A 158 -19.50 16.93 20.12
C ALA A 158 -19.81 15.60 19.43
N ARG A 159 -20.99 15.46 18.85
CA ARG A 159 -21.41 14.21 18.21
C ARG A 159 -20.89 14.16 16.77
N LEU A 160 -19.95 13.25 16.52
CA LEU A 160 -19.45 12.91 15.19
C LEU A 160 -20.31 11.77 14.63
N THR A 161 -20.94 11.99 13.51
CA THR A 161 -21.76 11.00 12.78
C THR A 161 -21.20 10.80 11.40
N ILE A 162 -21.08 9.54 10.97
CA ILE A 162 -20.55 9.15 9.66
C ILE A 162 -21.55 8.20 9.01
N ARG A 163 -21.94 8.49 7.77
CA ARG A 163 -22.61 7.55 6.88
C ARG A 163 -21.61 7.06 5.88
N ASP A 164 -21.46 5.78 5.79
CA ASP A 164 -20.67 5.13 4.76
C ASP A 164 -21.57 4.34 3.82
N ARG A 165 -21.28 4.40 2.53
CA ARG A 165 -21.96 3.64 1.48
C ARG A 165 -20.96 2.88 0.67
N ASP A 166 -21.09 1.56 0.68
CA ASP A 166 -20.30 0.64 -0.15
C ASP A 166 -21.23 -0.31 -0.88
N SER A 167 -21.41 -0.09 -2.19
CA SER A 167 -22.28 -0.96 -2.97
C SER A 167 -21.60 -2.32 -3.22
N PRO A 168 -22.13 -3.42 -2.70
CA PRO A 168 -21.54 -4.74 -2.90
C PRO A 168 -21.59 -5.21 -4.35
N TYR A 169 -22.41 -4.57 -5.20
CA TYR A 169 -22.66 -4.97 -6.59
C TYR A 169 -22.05 -4.02 -7.62
N ASP A 170 -21.45 -2.89 -7.19
CA ASP A 170 -20.82 -1.95 -8.11
C ASP A 170 -19.44 -2.45 -8.55
N LEU A 171 -19.38 -3.04 -9.75
CA LEU A 171 -18.17 -3.60 -10.34
C LEU A 171 -17.21 -2.55 -10.90
N THR A 172 -17.59 -1.27 -10.85
CA THR A 172 -16.73 -0.14 -11.25
C THR A 172 -15.90 0.41 -10.09
N GLN A 173 -16.18 0.02 -8.84
CA GLN A 173 -15.33 0.35 -7.70
C GLN A 173 -14.00 -0.40 -7.80
N PRO A 174 -12.87 0.23 -7.41
CA PRO A 174 -11.59 -0.45 -7.20
C PRO A 174 -11.63 -1.34 -5.95
N ARG A 175 -12.26 -2.48 -6.06
CA ARG A 175 -12.55 -3.40 -4.94
C ARG A 175 -11.58 -4.56 -4.76
N GLY A 176 -10.68 -4.78 -5.72
CA GLY A 176 -9.72 -5.88 -5.66
C GLY A 176 -10.40 -7.25 -5.58
N LYS A 177 -9.97 -8.10 -4.66
CA LYS A 177 -10.50 -9.45 -4.51
C LYS A 177 -11.79 -9.54 -3.66
N GLN A 178 -12.45 -8.45 -3.34
CA GLN A 178 -13.75 -8.45 -2.65
C GLN A 178 -14.83 -9.03 -3.56
N TYR A 179 -15.56 -10.05 -3.07
CA TYR A 179 -16.51 -10.79 -3.89
C TYR A 179 -17.90 -10.13 -3.85
N TRP A 180 -18.55 -10.01 -5.01
CA TRP A 180 -19.85 -9.33 -5.18
C TRP A 180 -21.03 -10.28 -5.31
N ALA A 181 -20.80 -11.59 -5.42
CA ALA A 181 -21.84 -12.56 -5.73
C ALA A 181 -21.98 -13.61 -4.61
N GLY A 182 -22.59 -13.23 -3.51
CA GLY A 182 -22.90 -14.14 -2.41
C GLY A 182 -21.67 -14.62 -1.63
N ARG A 183 -21.49 -15.93 -1.43
CA ARG A 183 -20.41 -16.47 -0.59
C ARG A 183 -19.06 -16.46 -1.29
N PRO A 184 -17.97 -16.06 -0.60
CA PRO A 184 -16.61 -16.10 -1.10
C PRO A 184 -16.24 -17.49 -1.64
N ARG A 185 -15.44 -17.51 -2.74
CA ARG A 185 -14.95 -18.76 -3.32
C ARG A 185 -13.68 -18.57 -4.16
N GLY A 186 -12.82 -19.61 -4.21
CA GLY A 186 -11.56 -19.57 -4.97
C GLY A 186 -10.69 -18.42 -4.49
N ILE A 187 -10.32 -17.53 -5.40
CA ILE A 187 -9.44 -16.38 -5.17
C ILE A 187 -10.18 -15.09 -4.76
N ARG A 188 -11.47 -15.16 -4.43
CA ARG A 188 -12.28 -14.00 -4.05
C ARG A 188 -12.80 -14.16 -2.63
N TYR A 189 -12.70 -13.09 -1.83
CA TYR A 189 -12.87 -13.10 -0.38
C TYR A 189 -14.08 -12.30 0.07
N THR A 190 -14.38 -12.40 1.37
CA THR A 190 -15.41 -11.58 2.03
C THR A 190 -15.14 -10.10 1.77
N PRO A 191 -16.14 -9.33 1.32
CA PRO A 191 -16.05 -7.88 1.20
C PRO A 191 -15.66 -7.21 2.52
N SER A 192 -15.12 -6.00 2.42
CA SER A 192 -14.75 -5.18 3.57
C SER A 192 -15.32 -3.79 3.37
N SER A 193 -16.25 -3.36 4.22
CA SER A 193 -16.92 -2.06 4.10
C SER A 193 -16.73 -1.22 5.36
N GLY A 194 -16.68 0.09 5.21
CA GLY A 194 -16.57 1.02 6.31
C GLY A 194 -15.15 1.42 6.70
N ILE A 195 -14.99 1.84 7.93
CA ILE A 195 -13.72 2.32 8.47
C ILE A 195 -12.78 1.15 8.72
N TRP A 196 -11.73 0.98 7.90
CA TRP A 196 -10.79 -0.13 8.02
C TRP A 196 -9.34 0.28 8.36
N GLN A 197 -9.06 1.60 8.39
CA GLN A 197 -7.82 2.15 8.92
C GLN A 197 -8.10 3.13 10.05
N SER A 198 -7.04 3.51 10.79
CA SER A 198 -7.15 4.37 11.96
C SER A 198 -7.89 5.69 11.69
N VAL A 199 -8.64 6.13 12.68
CA VAL A 199 -9.25 7.47 12.76
C VAL A 199 -8.65 8.23 13.93
N TRP A 200 -8.31 9.51 13.73
CA TRP A 200 -7.74 10.32 14.80
C TRP A 200 -8.00 11.81 14.63
N LEU A 201 -7.95 12.54 15.74
CA LEU A 201 -7.90 13.99 15.77
C LEU A 201 -6.47 14.47 15.82
N GLY A 202 -6.18 15.60 15.19
CA GLY A 202 -4.88 16.25 15.27
C GLY A 202 -5.00 17.78 15.38
N GLY A 203 -4.39 18.36 16.41
CA GLY A 203 -4.15 19.80 16.50
C GLY A 203 -2.97 20.18 15.61
N VAL A 204 -3.20 20.95 14.53
CA VAL A 204 -2.14 21.28 13.58
C VAL A 204 -2.03 22.79 13.37
N PRO A 205 -0.83 23.32 13.09
CA PRO A 205 -0.64 24.74 12.80
C PRO A 205 -1.49 25.18 11.61
N ARG A 206 -1.95 26.44 11.62
CA ARG A 206 -2.73 26.99 10.51
C ARG A 206 -1.95 26.99 9.20
N ALA A 207 -0.68 27.40 9.23
CA ALA A 207 0.25 27.22 8.13
C ALA A 207 1.25 26.14 8.54
N GLY A 208 1.38 25.12 7.73
CA GLY A 208 2.20 23.95 8.03
C GLY A 208 2.84 23.33 6.81
N ILE A 209 3.75 22.41 7.04
CA ILE A 209 4.36 21.60 5.98
C ILE A 209 3.35 20.50 5.62
N ALA A 210 3.07 20.37 4.33
CA ALA A 210 2.24 19.29 3.80
C ALA A 210 3.02 17.97 3.84
N ASP A 211 2.31 16.85 4.03
CA ASP A 211 2.90 15.53 3.85
C ASP A 211 3.07 15.20 2.34
N SER A 212 3.46 13.96 2.04
CA SER A 212 3.65 13.50 0.65
C SER A 212 2.37 13.59 -0.18
N SER A 213 1.20 13.31 0.40
CA SER A 213 -0.10 13.46 -0.27
C SER A 213 -0.35 14.90 -0.69
N GLY A 214 0.10 15.87 0.12
CA GLY A 214 0.05 17.30 -0.17
C GLY A 214 1.25 17.84 -0.97
N GLY A 215 2.17 16.98 -1.40
CA GLY A 215 3.24 17.30 -2.35
C GLY A 215 4.63 17.51 -1.76
N THR A 216 4.90 17.18 -0.50
CA THR A 216 6.27 17.14 0.01
C THR A 216 6.95 15.84 -0.38
N VAL A 217 7.91 15.91 -1.29
CA VAL A 217 8.63 14.76 -1.86
C VAL A 217 10.11 14.87 -1.56
N LEU A 218 10.65 13.81 -0.94
CA LEU A 218 12.07 13.70 -0.59
C LEU A 218 12.63 12.43 -1.23
N ARG A 219 13.61 12.57 -2.13
CA ARG A 219 14.17 11.41 -2.85
C ARG A 219 15.61 11.61 -3.26
N SER A 220 16.32 10.53 -3.54
CA SER A 220 17.66 10.58 -4.10
C SER A 220 17.65 11.20 -5.51
N ASN A 221 18.62 12.05 -5.79
CA ASN A 221 18.87 12.61 -7.11
C ASN A 221 20.35 12.43 -7.48
N GLY A 222 20.72 11.17 -7.81
CA GLY A 222 22.10 10.78 -8.10
C GLY A 222 22.90 10.40 -6.85
N ILE A 223 23.00 9.10 -6.59
CA ILE A 223 23.66 8.55 -5.41
C ILE A 223 25.17 8.84 -5.36
N TYR A 224 25.83 8.96 -6.51
CA TYR A 224 27.27 9.22 -6.58
C TYR A 224 27.63 10.66 -6.21
N GLY A 225 26.72 11.61 -6.40
CA GLY A 225 26.90 13.01 -5.99
C GLY A 225 26.33 13.32 -4.60
N GLY A 226 25.69 12.35 -3.94
CA GLY A 226 25.07 12.53 -2.64
C GLY A 226 23.94 13.56 -2.65
N LEU A 227 23.20 13.70 -3.75
CA LEU A 227 22.14 14.68 -3.85
C LEU A 227 20.80 14.13 -3.37
N LEU A 228 20.20 14.85 -2.43
CA LEU A 228 18.81 14.71 -2.05
C LEU A 228 17.97 15.77 -2.77
N HIS A 229 17.00 15.33 -3.55
CA HIS A 229 15.98 16.19 -4.14
C HIS A 229 14.81 16.35 -3.18
N ALA A 230 14.53 17.58 -2.76
CA ALA A 230 13.46 17.92 -1.85
C ALA A 230 12.46 18.89 -2.52
N THR A 231 11.23 18.44 -2.74
CA THR A 231 10.08 19.32 -3.02
C THR A 231 9.35 19.52 -1.71
N ILE A 232 9.25 20.77 -1.23
CA ILE A 232 8.58 21.08 0.04
C ILE A 232 7.31 21.88 -0.26
N SER A 233 6.17 21.36 0.12
CA SER A 233 4.85 21.96 -0.05
C SER A 233 4.28 22.47 1.27
N LEU A 234 3.53 23.58 1.22
CA LEU A 234 2.90 24.19 2.38
C LEU A 234 1.38 24.18 2.26
N VAL A 235 0.71 23.88 3.37
CA VAL A 235 -0.74 24.04 3.56
C VAL A 235 -1.05 25.28 4.37
N GLY A 236 -2.24 25.86 4.21
CA GLY A 236 -2.73 26.99 5.02
C GLY A 236 -1.95 28.28 4.86
N ARG A 237 -1.18 28.42 3.79
CA ARG A 237 -0.39 29.60 3.46
C ARG A 237 -1.30 30.81 3.24
N ARG A 238 -0.88 32.00 3.72
CA ARG A 238 -1.58 33.27 3.48
C ARG A 238 -0.87 34.08 2.40
N ALA A 239 -1.64 34.69 1.50
CA ALA A 239 -1.13 35.61 0.49
C ALA A 239 -0.37 36.77 1.13
N GLY A 240 0.72 37.22 0.50
CA GLY A 240 1.55 38.31 0.98
C GLY A 240 2.47 37.98 2.17
N ARG A 241 2.37 36.76 2.77
CA ARG A 241 3.28 36.33 3.82
C ARG A 241 4.48 35.59 3.25
N LYS A 242 5.65 35.84 3.82
CA LYS A 242 6.89 35.12 3.49
C LYS A 242 7.04 33.91 4.40
N TYR A 243 7.52 32.82 3.83
CA TYR A 243 7.78 31.57 4.55
C TYR A 243 9.15 31.03 4.15
N HIS A 244 9.85 30.41 5.11
CA HIS A 244 11.05 29.64 4.82
C HIS A 244 11.04 28.35 5.61
N VAL A 245 11.66 27.32 5.03
CA VAL A 245 11.85 26.03 5.67
C VAL A 245 13.35 25.82 5.90
N LYS A 246 13.70 25.49 7.12
CA LYS A 246 15.01 24.93 7.44
C LYS A 246 14.93 23.43 7.28
N LEU A 247 15.84 22.88 6.50
CA LEU A 247 16.04 21.45 6.31
C LEU A 247 17.26 21.04 7.12
N GLN A 248 17.13 20.02 7.96
CA GLN A 248 18.24 19.41 8.70
C GLN A 248 18.21 17.91 8.47
N ILE A 249 19.34 17.36 8.01
CA ILE A 249 19.49 15.92 7.71
C ILE A 249 20.60 15.36 8.55
N SER A 250 20.34 14.22 9.20
CA SER A 250 21.31 13.53 10.03
C SER A 250 21.24 12.01 9.84
N ILE A 251 22.34 11.33 10.14
CA ILE A 251 22.42 9.87 10.21
C ILE A 251 23.20 9.47 11.46
N GLY A 252 22.65 8.54 12.25
CA GLY A 252 23.27 8.16 13.52
C GLY A 252 23.52 9.33 14.48
N GLY A 253 22.70 10.38 14.42
CA GLY A 253 22.83 11.60 15.23
C GLY A 253 23.86 12.61 14.71
N VAL A 254 24.53 12.34 13.58
CA VAL A 254 25.49 13.26 12.96
C VAL A 254 24.82 14.02 11.83
N THR A 255 24.83 15.36 11.88
CA THR A 255 24.31 16.23 10.79
C THR A 255 25.22 16.14 9.58
N VAL A 256 24.61 15.89 8.40
CA VAL A 256 25.32 15.63 7.14
C VAL A 256 24.89 16.53 5.98
N ASP A 257 23.98 17.49 6.24
CA ASP A 257 23.52 18.44 5.21
C ASP A 257 24.32 19.75 5.25
N LYS A 258 24.40 20.39 4.06
CA LYS A 258 25.01 21.71 3.87
C LYS A 258 23.99 22.82 3.65
N THR A 259 22.72 22.49 3.53
CA THR A 259 21.65 23.44 3.22
C THR A 259 20.93 23.85 4.49
N SER A 260 20.91 25.14 4.78
CA SER A 260 20.34 25.63 6.03
C SER A 260 18.93 26.22 5.90
N GLN A 261 18.59 26.86 4.80
CA GLN A 261 17.31 27.57 4.70
C GLN A 261 16.83 27.75 3.27
N ILE A 262 15.53 27.47 3.04
CA ILE A 262 14.87 27.52 1.74
C ILE A 262 13.71 28.50 1.82
N SER A 263 13.70 29.52 0.96
CA SER A 263 12.53 30.40 0.79
C SER A 263 11.44 29.69 0.00
N ILE A 264 10.20 29.73 0.50
CA ILE A 264 9.03 29.17 -0.19
C ILE A 264 8.17 30.33 -0.73
N PRO A 265 8.44 30.81 -1.96
CA PRO A 265 7.76 31.99 -2.51
C PRO A 265 6.32 31.69 -2.93
N GLN A 266 6.02 30.45 -3.29
CA GLN A 266 4.69 29.98 -3.72
C GLN A 266 4.16 28.88 -2.80
N HIS A 267 3.35 27.96 -3.30
CA HIS A 267 2.84 26.82 -2.51
C HIS A 267 3.90 25.78 -2.23
N SER A 268 4.88 25.65 -3.12
CA SER A 268 6.00 24.72 -2.96
C SER A 268 7.29 25.31 -3.50
N ASN A 269 8.41 24.72 -3.13
CA ASN A 269 9.72 24.98 -3.74
C ASN A 269 10.52 23.68 -3.80
N VAL A 270 11.44 23.63 -4.76
CA VAL A 270 12.35 22.51 -5.01
C VAL A 270 13.76 22.92 -4.67
N VAL A 271 14.50 22.04 -4.02
CA VAL A 271 15.91 22.21 -3.71
C VAL A 271 16.64 20.88 -3.79
N ASP A 272 17.86 20.92 -4.32
CA ASP A 272 18.81 19.81 -4.23
C ASP A 272 19.78 20.07 -3.07
N CYS A 273 19.84 19.14 -2.13
CA CYS A 273 20.73 19.21 -0.97
C CYS A 273 21.90 18.24 -1.15
N ALA A 274 23.12 18.74 -1.06
CA ALA A 274 24.31 17.89 -1.05
C ALA A 274 24.55 17.33 0.35
N LEU A 275 24.79 16.02 0.45
CA LEU A 275 25.13 15.33 1.69
C LEU A 275 26.65 15.09 1.79
N ASP A 276 27.20 15.26 2.97
CA ASP A 276 28.59 14.94 3.26
C ASP A 276 28.76 13.42 3.51
N GLY A 277 29.21 12.72 2.47
CA GLY A 277 29.25 11.26 2.47
C GLY A 277 27.84 10.65 2.30
N VAL A 278 27.73 9.55 1.57
CA VAL A 278 26.44 8.92 1.26
C VAL A 278 26.39 7.51 1.82
N ALA A 279 25.48 7.30 2.77
CA ALA A 279 25.08 5.97 3.22
C ALA A 279 23.88 5.52 2.41
N LEU A 280 24.02 4.45 1.63
CA LEU A 280 22.98 3.96 0.74
C LEU A 280 22.06 2.99 1.46
N TRP A 281 20.75 3.15 1.22
CA TRP A 281 19.74 2.20 1.66
C TRP A 281 19.72 0.96 0.75
N SER A 282 19.70 -0.22 1.36
CA SER A 282 19.49 -1.50 0.67
C SER A 282 18.89 -2.53 1.64
N PRO A 283 18.37 -3.67 1.15
CA PRO A 283 17.90 -4.75 2.01
C PRO A 283 18.92 -5.23 3.05
N ASP A 284 20.18 -5.33 2.65
CA ASP A 284 21.26 -5.79 3.54
C ASP A 284 21.74 -4.66 4.50
N HIS A 285 21.50 -3.39 4.14
CA HIS A 285 21.87 -2.20 4.91
C HIS A 285 20.75 -1.14 4.82
N PRO A 286 19.67 -1.27 5.61
CA PRO A 286 18.52 -0.38 5.54
C PRO A 286 18.76 0.96 6.25
N LEU A 287 19.79 1.67 5.83
CA LEU A 287 20.21 2.93 6.42
C LEU A 287 19.27 4.06 6.03
N LEU A 288 18.70 4.71 7.02
CA LEU A 288 17.79 5.84 6.86
C LEU A 288 18.38 7.09 7.49
N TYR A 289 18.25 8.20 6.79
CA TYR A 289 18.54 9.52 7.32
C TYR A 289 17.32 10.05 8.06
N ASP A 290 17.54 10.66 9.20
CA ASP A 290 16.55 11.47 9.90
C ASP A 290 16.50 12.86 9.28
N VAL A 291 15.31 13.34 8.93
CA VAL A 291 15.07 14.64 8.32
C VAL A 291 14.13 15.45 9.20
N VAL A 292 14.56 16.65 9.58
CA VAL A 292 13.73 17.64 10.29
C VAL A 292 13.48 18.81 9.35
N LEU A 293 12.20 19.12 9.13
CA LEU A 293 11.71 20.25 8.37
C LEU A 293 11.11 21.26 9.36
N SER A 294 11.72 22.43 9.53
CA SER A 294 11.20 23.47 10.41
C SER A 294 10.73 24.67 9.57
N LEU A 295 9.43 25.00 9.64
CA LEU A 295 8.79 26.11 8.93
C LEU A 295 8.80 27.38 9.75
N PHE A 296 9.28 28.46 9.16
CA PHE A 296 9.30 29.79 9.76
C PHE A 296 8.49 30.80 8.96
N ASP A 297 7.92 31.80 9.64
CA ASP A 297 7.38 32.99 8.99
C ASP A 297 8.47 34.00 8.59
N GLY A 298 8.06 35.09 7.92
CA GLY A 298 9.00 36.17 7.51
C GLY A 298 9.67 36.91 8.66
N GLY A 299 9.19 36.77 9.88
CA GLY A 299 9.77 37.34 11.11
C GLY A 299 10.69 36.37 11.86
N GLY A 300 10.87 35.14 11.35
CA GLY A 300 11.70 34.12 11.99
C GLY A 300 10.99 33.32 13.10
N THR A 301 9.67 33.44 13.21
CA THR A 301 8.88 32.63 14.18
C THR A 301 8.69 31.22 13.64
N LEU A 302 9.01 30.20 14.44
CA LEU A 302 8.72 28.81 14.14
C LEU A 302 7.20 28.58 14.13
N LEU A 303 6.68 28.08 13.01
CA LEU A 303 5.26 27.80 12.80
C LEU A 303 4.94 26.31 12.89
N ASP A 304 5.78 25.46 12.29
CA ASP A 304 5.58 24.00 12.20
C ASP A 304 6.94 23.29 12.16
N GLU A 305 7.02 22.10 12.71
CA GLU A 305 8.20 21.26 12.63
C GLU A 305 7.79 19.81 12.45
N VAL A 306 8.38 19.17 11.43
CA VAL A 306 8.04 17.81 11.01
C VAL A 306 9.30 16.97 10.97
N GLN A 307 9.17 15.74 11.44
CA GLN A 307 10.19 14.70 11.38
C GLN A 307 9.77 13.62 10.39
N THR A 308 10.70 13.22 9.52
CA THR A 308 10.52 12.13 8.56
C THR A 308 11.84 11.40 8.36
N LYS A 309 11.80 10.31 7.59
CA LYS A 309 12.99 9.52 7.25
C LYS A 309 13.11 9.36 5.75
N ILE A 310 14.34 9.27 5.25
CA ILE A 310 14.62 9.00 3.84
C ILE A 310 15.71 7.94 3.69
N GLY A 311 15.62 7.12 2.64
CA GLY A 311 16.69 6.22 2.21
C GLY A 311 17.30 6.70 0.90
N MET A 312 18.61 6.92 0.90
CA MET A 312 19.34 7.28 -0.32
C MET A 312 19.58 6.03 -1.16
N ARG A 313 18.99 5.96 -2.35
CA ARG A 313 19.11 4.83 -3.26
C ARG A 313 18.85 5.21 -4.70
N GLU A 314 19.29 4.35 -5.61
CA GLU A 314 18.99 4.44 -7.05
C GLU A 314 18.49 3.08 -7.56
N LEU A 315 17.47 3.11 -8.39
CA LEU A 315 16.95 1.95 -9.11
C LEU A 315 17.26 2.09 -10.60
N ASN A 316 17.66 0.99 -11.24
CA ASN A 316 17.90 0.97 -12.67
C ASN A 316 17.43 -0.34 -13.28
N TRP A 317 16.59 -0.25 -14.30
CA TRP A 317 16.02 -1.36 -15.08
C TRP A 317 16.26 -1.20 -16.58
N THR A 318 17.12 -0.25 -16.97
CA THR A 318 17.34 0.12 -18.38
C THR A 318 18.72 -0.25 -18.91
N THR A 319 19.49 -1.02 -18.14
CA THR A 319 20.86 -1.44 -18.48
C THR A 319 20.93 -2.33 -19.72
N GLY A 320 19.83 -2.98 -20.12
CA GLY A 320 19.78 -3.82 -21.32
C GLY A 320 20.40 -5.20 -21.15
N ASP A 321 20.66 -5.63 -19.92
CA ASP A 321 21.32 -6.88 -19.54
C ASP A 321 20.40 -7.82 -18.73
N HIS A 322 19.10 -7.62 -18.82
CA HIS A 322 18.06 -8.37 -18.10
C HIS A 322 18.10 -8.22 -16.57
N THR A 323 18.92 -7.31 -16.02
CA THR A 323 19.00 -7.12 -14.58
C THR A 323 18.13 -5.98 -14.09
N PHE A 324 17.57 -6.13 -12.88
CA PHE A 324 17.05 -5.03 -12.08
C PHE A 324 18.11 -4.65 -11.06
N ARG A 325 18.50 -3.37 -10.99
CA ARG A 325 19.61 -2.91 -10.17
C ARG A 325 19.16 -1.95 -9.07
N LEU A 326 19.76 -2.14 -7.90
CA LEU A 326 19.70 -1.20 -6.79
C LEU A 326 21.13 -0.71 -6.50
N ASN A 327 21.33 0.59 -6.48
CA ASN A 327 22.64 1.21 -6.23
C ASN A 327 23.74 0.68 -7.18
N GLY A 328 23.39 0.48 -8.45
CA GLY A 328 24.29 -0.04 -9.49
C GLY A 328 24.51 -1.55 -9.47
N HIS A 329 24.06 -2.29 -8.46
CA HIS A 329 24.25 -3.73 -8.33
C HIS A 329 22.98 -4.51 -8.70
N PRO A 330 23.09 -5.62 -9.46
CA PRO A 330 21.96 -6.51 -9.67
C PRO A 330 21.39 -7.00 -8.34
N ILE A 331 20.06 -6.90 -8.19
CA ILE A 331 19.37 -7.48 -7.05
C ILE A 331 18.45 -8.61 -7.51
N PHE A 332 18.36 -9.63 -6.69
CA PHE A 332 17.37 -10.67 -6.84
C PHE A 332 16.18 -10.37 -5.94
N GLN A 333 15.01 -10.22 -6.54
CA GLN A 333 13.79 -9.94 -5.82
C GLN A 333 13.06 -11.25 -5.51
N ALA A 334 13.09 -11.67 -4.24
CA ALA A 334 12.42 -12.87 -3.75
C ALA A 334 11.69 -12.57 -2.44
N LEU A 335 10.50 -13.16 -2.24
CA LEU A 335 9.56 -12.61 -1.28
C LEU A 335 9.07 -13.65 -0.24
N SER A 336 9.49 -13.54 1.04
CA SER A 336 9.18 -14.18 2.34
C SER A 336 9.99 -15.46 2.73
N MET A 337 10.07 -15.83 4.03
CA MET A 337 10.88 -16.92 4.59
C MET A 337 12.32 -16.93 4.01
N GLY A 338 13.09 -15.85 4.25
CA GLY A 338 14.37 -15.60 3.55
C GLY A 338 14.19 -14.86 2.22
N PHE A 339 12.98 -14.41 1.91
CA PHE A 339 12.67 -13.47 0.85
C PHE A 339 12.94 -12.03 1.32
N ASN A 340 13.24 -11.14 0.40
CA ASN A 340 13.63 -9.77 0.71
C ASN A 340 12.55 -8.72 0.39
N GLY A 341 11.28 -9.12 0.16
CA GLY A 341 10.21 -8.17 -0.14
C GLY A 341 8.83 -8.80 -0.35
N CYS A 342 7.85 -8.04 -0.84
CA CYS A 342 6.50 -8.50 -1.22
C CYS A 342 5.88 -7.67 -2.34
N ARG A 343 4.95 -8.26 -3.08
CA ARG A 343 3.97 -7.54 -3.91
C ARG A 343 2.67 -7.41 -3.12
N LYS A 344 2.16 -6.21 -2.99
CA LYS A 344 0.92 -5.92 -2.23
C LYS A 344 -0.29 -6.13 -3.14
N HIS A 345 -0.61 -7.39 -3.38
CA HIS A 345 -1.60 -7.80 -4.36
C HIS A 345 -2.98 -7.21 -4.13
N GLN A 346 -3.48 -6.47 -5.13
CA GLN A 346 -4.83 -5.91 -5.22
C GLN A 346 -5.23 -5.02 -4.04
N LYS A 347 -4.28 -4.30 -3.42
CA LYS A 347 -4.57 -3.37 -2.34
C LYS A 347 -3.48 -2.32 -2.12
N VAL A 348 -3.86 -1.19 -1.54
CA VAL A 348 -2.95 -0.19 -0.98
C VAL A 348 -2.80 -0.43 0.52
N GLU A 349 -1.56 -0.53 1.02
CA GLU A 349 -1.29 -0.95 2.39
C GLU A 349 -1.38 0.20 3.40
N ASP A 350 -1.53 -0.14 4.69
CA ASP A 350 -1.42 0.80 5.81
C ASP A 350 -0.02 1.48 5.79
N PRO A 351 0.09 2.79 5.97
CA PRO A 351 1.38 3.51 5.95
C PRO A 351 2.42 2.97 6.95
N ARG A 352 1.98 2.41 8.07
CA ARG A 352 2.89 1.80 9.07
C ARG A 352 3.62 0.58 8.51
N PHE A 353 2.99 -0.19 7.61
CA PHE A 353 3.66 -1.30 6.94
C PHE A 353 4.86 -0.81 6.13
N LEU A 354 4.70 0.26 5.35
CA LEU A 354 5.79 0.83 4.55
C LEU A 354 6.89 1.43 5.44
N TYR A 355 6.51 2.11 6.53
CA TYR A 355 7.46 2.63 7.51
C TYR A 355 8.34 1.53 8.10
N PHE A 356 7.77 0.37 8.45
CA PHE A 356 8.57 -0.77 8.91
C PHE A 356 9.36 -1.45 7.78
N ALA A 357 8.80 -1.52 6.57
CA ALA A 357 9.52 -2.04 5.41
C ALA A 357 10.80 -1.23 5.11
N ASP A 358 10.74 0.09 5.22
CA ASP A 358 11.90 0.97 5.08
C ASP A 358 13.01 0.65 6.09
N GLN A 359 12.63 0.44 7.36
CA GLN A 359 13.56 0.14 8.45
C GLN A 359 14.16 -1.26 8.38
N LEU A 360 13.40 -2.21 7.85
CA LEU A 360 13.80 -3.61 7.74
C LEU A 360 14.53 -3.93 6.42
N GLY A 361 14.60 -2.98 5.48
CA GLY A 361 15.16 -3.24 4.15
C GLY A 361 14.27 -4.15 3.30
N PHE A 362 12.97 -4.15 3.54
CA PHE A 362 12.02 -5.03 2.87
C PHE A 362 11.49 -4.39 1.58
N LEU A 363 11.73 -5.02 0.43
CA LEU A 363 11.32 -4.50 -0.88
C LEU A 363 9.80 -4.63 -1.07
N VAL A 364 9.16 -3.59 -1.60
CA VAL A 364 7.71 -3.58 -1.81
C VAL A 364 7.40 -3.21 -3.26
N TRP A 365 6.49 -3.96 -3.87
CA TRP A 365 5.77 -3.54 -5.06
C TRP A 365 4.44 -2.94 -4.60
N GLY A 366 4.29 -1.63 -4.82
CA GLY A 366 3.04 -0.90 -4.52
C GLY A 366 2.02 -1.19 -5.59
N GLU A 367 0.83 -1.66 -5.20
CA GLU A 367 -0.19 -2.10 -6.13
C GLU A 367 -1.55 -1.48 -5.77
N MET A 368 -2.45 -1.39 -6.75
CA MET A 368 -3.81 -0.89 -6.60
C MET A 368 -4.82 -2.03 -6.66
N ALA A 369 -5.93 -1.87 -5.97
CA ALA A 369 -7.13 -2.68 -6.18
C ALA A 369 -7.76 -2.34 -7.54
N ASN A 370 -8.20 -3.35 -8.29
CA ASN A 370 -8.88 -3.13 -9.57
C ASN A 370 -10.40 -3.32 -9.45
N GLY A 371 -11.16 -2.71 -10.36
CA GLY A 371 -12.56 -3.05 -10.59
C GLY A 371 -12.72 -4.25 -11.51
N TYR A 372 -13.96 -4.53 -11.90
CA TYR A 372 -14.28 -5.66 -12.78
C TYR A 372 -14.98 -5.24 -14.07
N GLU A 373 -15.46 -4.00 -14.12
CA GLU A 373 -16.16 -3.42 -15.27
C GLU A 373 -15.44 -2.17 -15.74
N PHE A 374 -15.17 -2.07 -17.05
CA PHE A 374 -14.53 -0.92 -17.67
C PHE A 374 -15.57 0.07 -18.20
N ASN A 375 -15.62 1.26 -17.60
CA ASN A 375 -16.42 2.40 -18.06
C ASN A 375 -15.86 3.72 -17.52
N ASN A 376 -16.52 4.83 -17.79
CA ASN A 376 -16.06 6.15 -17.32
C ASN A 376 -16.00 6.24 -15.79
N ALA A 377 -16.98 5.67 -15.08
CA ALA A 377 -17.00 5.70 -13.62
C ALA A 377 -15.80 4.95 -13.03
N TYR A 378 -15.44 3.78 -13.60
CA TYR A 378 -14.23 3.06 -13.20
C TYR A 378 -12.96 3.89 -13.44
N MET A 379 -12.82 4.48 -14.63
CA MET A 379 -11.64 5.29 -14.96
C MET A 379 -11.46 6.46 -13.99
N ASP A 380 -12.53 7.18 -13.67
CA ASP A 380 -12.50 8.33 -12.76
C ASP A 380 -12.08 7.89 -11.35
N ARG A 381 -12.75 6.88 -10.79
CA ARG A 381 -12.47 6.32 -9.46
C ARG A 381 -11.06 5.78 -9.36
N PHE A 382 -10.66 4.95 -10.31
CA PHE A 382 -9.33 4.34 -10.32
C PHE A 382 -8.21 5.37 -10.41
N ASN A 383 -8.33 6.36 -11.32
CA ASN A 383 -7.31 7.39 -11.50
C ASN A 383 -7.15 8.25 -10.25
N GLU A 384 -8.26 8.65 -9.61
CA GLU A 384 -8.27 9.44 -8.38
C GLU A 384 -7.52 8.71 -7.26
N GLU A 385 -7.91 7.47 -6.97
CA GLU A 385 -7.32 6.68 -5.88
C GLU A 385 -5.87 6.30 -6.18
N TRP A 386 -5.55 5.89 -7.42
CA TRP A 386 -4.18 5.53 -7.78
C TRP A 386 -3.21 6.71 -7.63
N MET A 387 -3.59 7.90 -8.12
CA MET A 387 -2.77 9.10 -7.94
C MET A 387 -2.58 9.43 -6.45
N ALA A 388 -3.62 9.32 -5.65
CA ALA A 388 -3.54 9.58 -4.22
C ALA A 388 -2.63 8.57 -3.51
N ALA A 389 -2.72 7.27 -3.86
CA ALA A 389 -1.87 6.22 -3.32
C ALA A 389 -0.38 6.45 -3.66
N VAL A 390 -0.06 6.74 -4.93
CA VAL A 390 1.32 7.03 -5.33
C VAL A 390 1.87 8.25 -4.60
N LYS A 391 1.11 9.34 -4.51
CA LYS A 391 1.52 10.56 -3.78
C LYS A 391 1.76 10.28 -2.31
N ARG A 392 0.86 9.51 -1.66
CA ARG A 392 1.00 9.16 -0.25
C ARG A 392 2.31 8.42 0.03
N ASP A 393 2.65 7.47 -0.84
CA ASP A 393 3.70 6.48 -0.57
C ASP A 393 5.04 6.78 -1.27
N ILE A 394 5.13 7.86 -2.04
CA ILE A 394 6.28 8.19 -2.90
C ILE A 394 7.62 8.31 -2.16
N ASN A 395 7.61 8.68 -0.88
CA ASN A 395 8.83 8.91 -0.09
C ASN A 395 9.45 7.62 0.47
N HIS A 396 8.75 6.47 0.40
CA HIS A 396 9.24 5.22 0.96
C HIS A 396 10.33 4.57 0.08
N PRO A 397 11.58 4.42 0.56
CA PRO A 397 12.63 3.75 -0.19
C PRO A 397 12.37 2.26 -0.44
N SER A 398 11.58 1.61 0.41
CA SER A 398 11.18 0.21 0.26
C SER A 398 10.37 -0.06 -1.01
N ILE A 399 9.56 0.88 -1.50
CA ILE A 399 8.84 0.71 -2.75
C ILE A 399 9.81 0.77 -3.92
N VAL A 400 9.89 -0.29 -4.71
CA VAL A 400 10.80 -0.42 -5.85
C VAL A 400 10.11 -0.46 -7.20
N THR A 401 8.83 -0.83 -7.24
CA THR A 401 8.01 -0.89 -8.46
C THR A 401 6.57 -0.48 -8.14
N TRP A 402 5.94 0.24 -9.06
CA TRP A 402 4.52 0.54 -9.05
C TRP A 402 3.76 -0.40 -9.96
N THR A 403 2.64 -0.95 -9.50
CA THR A 403 1.82 -1.91 -10.23
C THR A 403 0.35 -1.47 -10.19
N PRO A 404 -0.09 -0.66 -11.15
CA PRO A 404 -1.48 -0.18 -11.15
C PRO A 404 -2.49 -1.29 -11.40
N ILE A 405 -2.21 -2.23 -12.31
CA ILE A 405 -3.19 -3.23 -12.75
C ILE A 405 -2.61 -4.64 -12.60
N ASN A 406 -3.47 -5.57 -12.19
CA ASN A 406 -3.20 -7.00 -12.14
C ASN A 406 -4.05 -7.76 -13.14
N GLU A 407 -3.42 -8.61 -13.96
CA GLU A 407 -4.09 -9.62 -14.79
C GLU A 407 -5.25 -9.10 -15.65
N SER A 408 -5.14 -7.88 -16.16
CA SER A 408 -6.19 -7.21 -16.95
C SER A 408 -7.54 -7.09 -16.23
N TRP A 409 -7.58 -7.17 -14.88
CA TRP A 409 -8.82 -6.98 -14.13
C TRP A 409 -9.39 -5.59 -14.38
N GLY A 410 -10.66 -5.52 -14.74
CA GLY A 410 -11.32 -4.30 -15.20
C GLY A 410 -11.15 -4.02 -16.70
N TYR A 411 -10.37 -4.83 -17.44
CA TYR A 411 -10.07 -4.62 -18.86
C TYR A 411 -10.38 -5.89 -19.69
N PRO A 412 -11.65 -6.30 -19.79
CA PRO A 412 -12.02 -7.60 -20.36
C PRO A 412 -11.72 -7.75 -21.87
N GLU A 413 -11.55 -6.63 -22.58
CA GLU A 413 -11.32 -6.59 -24.03
C GLU A 413 -9.95 -5.99 -24.40
N LEU A 414 -8.99 -6.01 -23.47
CA LEU A 414 -7.72 -5.27 -23.57
C LEU A 414 -6.97 -5.55 -24.87
N LYS A 415 -7.05 -6.77 -25.39
CA LYS A 415 -6.36 -7.17 -26.62
C LYS A 415 -6.79 -6.33 -27.82
N ASP A 416 -8.09 -6.07 -27.97
CA ASP A 416 -8.68 -5.48 -29.18
C ASP A 416 -9.30 -4.09 -28.94
N ASN A 417 -9.46 -3.67 -27.66
CA ASN A 417 -10.10 -2.42 -27.29
C ASN A 417 -9.06 -1.31 -27.06
N VAL A 418 -8.99 -0.38 -28.02
CA VAL A 418 -8.04 0.75 -28.00
C VAL A 418 -8.27 1.70 -26.81
N GLN A 419 -9.52 1.86 -26.35
CA GLN A 419 -9.83 2.71 -25.19
C GLN A 419 -9.21 2.12 -23.91
N GLN A 420 -9.36 0.82 -23.69
CA GLN A 420 -8.76 0.11 -22.56
C GLN A 420 -7.22 0.20 -22.62
N GLN A 421 -6.62 -0.03 -23.79
CA GLN A 421 -5.18 0.13 -23.99
C GLN A 421 -4.70 1.56 -23.68
N ASN A 422 -5.44 2.57 -24.14
CA ASN A 422 -5.07 3.96 -23.91
C ASN A 422 -5.22 4.35 -22.44
N HIS A 423 -6.18 3.79 -21.71
CA HIS A 423 -6.28 4.02 -20.27
C HIS A 423 -5.05 3.46 -19.54
N ILE A 424 -4.60 2.25 -19.84
CA ILE A 424 -3.36 1.69 -19.26
C ILE A 424 -2.15 2.57 -19.59
N ARG A 425 -2.00 3.05 -20.84
CA ARG A 425 -0.94 4.01 -21.19
C ARG A 425 -1.03 5.30 -20.38
N SER A 426 -2.23 5.84 -20.22
CA SER A 426 -2.48 7.02 -19.40
C SER A 426 -2.04 6.82 -17.95
N VAL A 427 -2.43 5.72 -17.33
CA VAL A 427 -2.04 5.37 -15.96
C VAL A 427 -0.53 5.19 -15.83
N TYR A 428 0.11 4.52 -16.79
CA TYR A 428 1.58 4.39 -16.84
C TYR A 428 2.26 5.77 -16.85
N TYR A 429 1.92 6.63 -17.81
CA TYR A 429 2.56 7.95 -17.92
C TYR A 429 2.21 8.87 -16.74
N MET A 430 1.01 8.81 -16.21
CA MET A 430 0.63 9.54 -15.01
C MET A 430 1.49 9.12 -13.80
N THR A 431 1.73 7.82 -13.64
CA THR A 431 2.62 7.30 -12.59
C THR A 431 4.06 7.81 -12.81
N LYS A 432 4.56 7.80 -14.04
CA LYS A 432 5.89 8.34 -14.38
C LYS A 432 6.01 9.85 -14.17
N CYS A 433 4.93 10.61 -14.37
CA CYS A 433 4.91 12.05 -14.05
C CYS A 433 5.02 12.30 -12.55
N LEU A 434 4.38 11.48 -11.73
CA LEU A 434 4.47 11.57 -10.28
C LEU A 434 5.83 11.07 -9.77
N ASP A 435 6.27 9.91 -10.27
CA ASP A 435 7.49 9.25 -9.83
C ASP A 435 8.30 8.65 -10.99
N PRO A 436 9.24 9.40 -11.57
CA PRO A 436 10.13 8.91 -12.62
C PRO A 436 11.25 7.98 -12.09
N THR A 437 11.40 7.84 -10.78
CA THR A 437 12.53 7.14 -10.14
C THR A 437 12.30 5.64 -9.94
N ARG A 438 11.09 5.17 -10.16
CA ARG A 438 10.70 3.75 -10.03
C ARG A 438 10.20 3.19 -11.34
N SER A 439 10.38 1.88 -11.49
CA SER A 439 9.74 1.15 -12.58
C SER A 439 8.23 1.09 -12.41
N VAL A 440 7.52 1.01 -13.52
CA VAL A 440 6.09 0.75 -13.57
C VAL A 440 5.84 -0.56 -14.30
N ASN A 441 5.19 -1.48 -13.65
CA ASN A 441 4.67 -2.71 -14.22
C ASN A 441 3.19 -2.46 -14.52
N ASP A 442 2.87 -2.13 -15.74
CA ASP A 442 1.57 -1.58 -16.16
C ASP A 442 0.39 -2.52 -15.91
N ASN A 443 0.59 -3.81 -16.18
CA ASN A 443 -0.40 -4.88 -16.02
C ASN A 443 0.30 -6.17 -15.63
N CYS A 444 0.32 -6.47 -14.35
CA CYS A 444 1.15 -7.53 -13.79
C CYS A 444 0.74 -8.92 -14.30
N GLY A 445 1.68 -9.58 -14.96
CA GLY A 445 1.60 -10.99 -15.32
C GLY A 445 0.83 -11.33 -16.60
N TRP A 446 0.10 -10.37 -17.17
CA TRP A 446 -0.73 -10.56 -18.36
C TRP A 446 -0.38 -9.55 -19.47
N GLU A 447 -1.34 -9.16 -20.32
CA GLU A 447 -1.13 -8.36 -21.51
C GLU A 447 -0.55 -6.98 -21.23
N HIS A 448 0.76 -6.80 -21.41
CA HIS A 448 1.44 -5.52 -21.28
C HIS A 448 1.13 -4.58 -22.46
N VAL A 449 0.85 -3.32 -22.15
CA VAL A 449 0.57 -2.25 -23.11
C VAL A 449 1.68 -1.21 -23.15
N CYS A 450 2.26 -0.86 -21.98
CA CYS A 450 3.33 0.11 -21.84
C CYS A 450 4.06 -0.09 -20.50
N ASP A 451 5.14 -0.87 -20.48
CA ASP A 451 5.80 -1.32 -19.25
C ASP A 451 7.31 -1.03 -19.21
N ASP A 452 7.86 -1.05 -18.01
CA ASP A 452 9.32 -1.04 -17.77
C ASP A 452 9.91 -2.43 -17.58
N LEU A 453 9.08 -3.40 -17.15
CA LEU A 453 9.45 -4.77 -16.80
C LEU A 453 8.54 -5.73 -17.54
N THR A 454 9.08 -6.84 -18.00
CA THR A 454 8.24 -7.93 -18.52
C THR A 454 7.89 -8.88 -17.38
N THR A 455 6.60 -9.03 -17.11
CA THR A 455 6.12 -9.94 -16.06
C THR A 455 5.19 -11.01 -16.64
N PHE A 456 5.15 -12.16 -15.97
CA PHE A 456 4.26 -13.25 -16.33
C PHE A 456 3.81 -14.02 -15.11
N HIS A 457 2.61 -14.61 -15.18
CA HIS A 457 2.06 -15.52 -14.19
C HIS A 457 2.01 -16.95 -14.78
N ASP A 458 2.42 -17.93 -13.99
CA ASP A 458 2.38 -19.31 -14.40
C ASP A 458 2.25 -20.27 -13.22
N TYR A 459 1.11 -20.90 -13.11
CA TYR A 459 0.80 -21.88 -12.07
C TYR A 459 1.03 -23.33 -12.51
N SER A 460 1.79 -23.55 -13.59
CA SER A 460 2.22 -24.89 -13.98
C SER A 460 3.15 -25.47 -12.92
N ASP A 461 2.96 -26.74 -12.57
CA ASP A 461 3.80 -27.45 -11.62
C ASP A 461 4.99 -28.14 -12.31
N GLY A 462 6.08 -28.35 -11.57
CA GLY A 462 7.21 -29.18 -11.91
C GLY A 462 7.96 -28.80 -13.20
N PRO A 463 8.19 -29.75 -14.13
CA PRO A 463 9.04 -29.53 -15.30
C PRO A 463 8.53 -28.51 -16.28
N ALA A 464 7.20 -28.24 -16.30
CA ALA A 464 6.58 -27.32 -17.26
C ALA A 464 7.07 -25.88 -17.03
N LEU A 465 6.99 -25.35 -15.79
CA LEU A 465 7.50 -24.03 -15.46
C LEU A 465 9.00 -23.90 -15.73
N THR A 466 9.79 -24.93 -15.39
CA THR A 466 11.22 -24.98 -15.70
C THR A 466 11.48 -24.86 -17.19
N THR A 467 10.71 -25.57 -18.03
CA THR A 467 10.84 -25.53 -19.49
C THR A 467 10.51 -24.15 -20.05
N ILE A 468 9.48 -23.51 -19.53
CA ILE A 468 9.06 -22.16 -19.90
C ILE A 468 10.15 -21.14 -19.61
N CYS A 469 10.74 -21.18 -18.41
CA CYS A 469 11.75 -20.22 -17.98
C CYS A 469 13.14 -20.45 -18.59
N LYS A 470 13.35 -21.50 -19.41
CA LYS A 470 14.64 -21.79 -20.07
C LYS A 470 15.04 -20.78 -21.12
N THR A 471 14.07 -20.14 -21.78
CA THR A 471 14.35 -19.18 -22.86
C THR A 471 13.41 -17.98 -22.73
N VAL A 472 13.82 -16.85 -23.26
CA VAL A 472 12.98 -15.66 -23.33
C VAL A 472 11.74 -15.93 -24.18
N GLU A 473 11.90 -16.64 -25.29
CA GLU A 473 10.79 -17.04 -26.18
C GLU A 473 9.76 -17.90 -25.44
N GLY A 474 10.23 -18.88 -24.64
CA GLY A 474 9.34 -19.71 -23.82
C GLY A 474 8.52 -18.91 -22.81
N ILE A 475 9.11 -17.86 -22.21
CA ILE A 475 8.43 -16.94 -21.30
C ILE A 475 7.40 -16.08 -22.05
N LEU A 476 7.78 -15.56 -23.22
CA LEU A 476 6.96 -14.64 -24.01
C LEU A 476 5.87 -15.35 -24.82
N ASP A 477 5.96 -16.67 -24.93
CA ASP A 477 5.03 -17.45 -25.73
C ASP A 477 3.60 -17.38 -25.15
N LYS A 478 2.66 -17.49 -26.05
CA LYS A 478 1.23 -17.37 -25.76
C LYS A 478 0.76 -18.53 -24.89
N LYS A 479 0.24 -18.23 -23.69
CA LYS A 479 -0.34 -19.22 -22.80
C LYS A 479 -1.85 -19.08 -22.66
N GLY A 480 -2.56 -20.20 -22.75
CA GLY A 480 -3.98 -20.23 -22.52
C GLY A 480 -4.80 -19.28 -23.41
N GLY A 481 -4.28 -18.94 -24.60
CA GLY A 481 -4.94 -18.01 -25.49
C GLY A 481 -4.60 -16.52 -25.25
N ARG A 482 -3.83 -16.19 -24.22
CA ARG A 482 -3.42 -14.81 -23.89
C ARG A 482 -2.16 -14.41 -24.63
N HIS A 483 -2.00 -13.11 -24.87
CA HIS A 483 -0.78 -12.51 -25.40
C HIS A 483 -0.04 -11.81 -24.28
N THR A 484 1.28 -11.96 -24.18
CA THR A 484 2.08 -11.22 -23.19
C THR A 484 2.12 -9.72 -23.50
N PHE A 485 1.96 -9.34 -24.78
CA PHE A 485 1.96 -7.96 -25.23
C PHE A 485 0.81 -7.69 -26.18
N VAL A 486 0.16 -6.54 -26.05
CA VAL A 486 -0.96 -6.09 -26.90
C VAL A 486 -0.82 -4.61 -27.25
N GLY A 487 -1.68 -4.11 -28.14
CA GLY A 487 -1.73 -2.69 -28.49
C GLY A 487 -0.45 -2.15 -29.14
N GLY A 488 0.30 -3.01 -29.85
CA GLY A 488 1.57 -2.66 -30.50
C GLY A 488 2.80 -2.68 -29.56
N SER A 489 2.61 -3.04 -28.28
CA SER A 489 3.71 -3.24 -27.34
C SER A 489 4.48 -4.53 -27.62
N ARG A 490 5.70 -4.61 -27.13
CA ARG A 490 6.58 -5.77 -27.27
C ARG A 490 7.64 -5.79 -26.18
N HIS A 491 8.18 -6.96 -25.88
CA HIS A 491 9.32 -7.08 -24.99
C HIS A 491 10.49 -6.22 -25.48
N ARG A 492 10.96 -5.34 -24.60
CA ARG A 492 12.16 -4.53 -24.86
C ARG A 492 13.39 -5.42 -24.61
N LYS A 493 14.21 -5.60 -25.65
CA LYS A 493 15.43 -6.42 -25.54
C LYS A 493 16.27 -6.00 -24.32
N GLY A 494 16.56 -6.96 -23.45
CA GLY A 494 17.33 -6.73 -22.24
C GLY A 494 16.56 -6.11 -21.08
N ALA A 495 15.24 -5.93 -21.19
CA ALA A 495 14.43 -5.54 -20.04
C ALA A 495 14.42 -6.66 -18.98
N PRO A 496 14.33 -6.32 -17.68
CA PRO A 496 14.16 -7.31 -16.63
C PRO A 496 12.88 -8.13 -16.82
N ILE A 497 12.97 -9.42 -16.53
CA ILE A 497 11.84 -10.35 -16.59
C ILE A 497 11.60 -10.92 -15.20
N MET A 498 10.33 -11.01 -14.77
CA MET A 498 9.96 -11.62 -13.49
C MET A 498 8.74 -12.53 -13.62
N CYS A 499 8.80 -13.68 -12.93
CA CYS A 499 7.62 -14.50 -12.66
C CYS A 499 6.90 -13.93 -11.45
N THR A 500 5.83 -13.17 -11.65
CA THR A 500 5.18 -12.40 -10.60
C THR A 500 4.00 -13.09 -9.93
N GLU A 501 3.62 -14.27 -10.39
CA GLU A 501 2.81 -15.23 -9.66
C GLU A 501 3.10 -16.65 -10.14
N PHE A 502 3.32 -17.55 -9.20
CA PHE A 502 3.44 -19.00 -9.44
C PHE A 502 3.33 -19.76 -8.11
N GLY A 503 3.19 -21.07 -8.18
CA GLY A 503 3.07 -21.93 -7.01
C GLY A 503 1.62 -22.19 -6.65
N GLY A 504 1.09 -21.55 -5.62
CA GLY A 504 -0.29 -21.76 -5.19
C GLY A 504 -0.56 -23.19 -4.72
N VAL A 505 0.44 -23.83 -4.11
CA VAL A 505 0.37 -25.23 -3.69
C VAL A 505 -0.23 -25.33 -2.29
N ASN A 506 -1.37 -25.96 -2.15
CA ASN A 506 -1.93 -26.33 -0.84
C ASN A 506 -1.44 -27.71 -0.37
N ILE A 507 -1.69 -28.04 0.89
CA ILE A 507 -1.41 -29.36 1.46
C ILE A 507 -2.73 -30.10 1.65
N ALA A 508 -2.80 -31.37 1.24
CA ALA A 508 -3.93 -32.23 1.56
C ALA A 508 -4.09 -32.35 3.08
N PRO A 509 -5.32 -32.21 3.62
CA PRO A 509 -5.54 -32.41 5.05
C PRO A 509 -5.17 -33.85 5.44
N SER A 510 -4.53 -33.99 6.59
CA SER A 510 -4.16 -35.30 7.15
C SER A 510 -5.37 -36.17 7.50
N ASP A 511 -6.51 -35.53 7.79
CA ASP A 511 -7.82 -36.18 7.90
C ASP A 511 -8.67 -35.81 6.67
N PRO A 512 -9.08 -36.77 5.83
CA PRO A 512 -9.93 -36.51 4.66
C PRO A 512 -11.27 -35.85 5.00
N ASN A 513 -11.75 -35.98 6.26
CA ASN A 513 -12.98 -35.35 6.72
C ASN A 513 -12.78 -33.94 7.26
N ALA A 514 -11.55 -33.49 7.42
CA ALA A 514 -11.21 -32.14 7.90
C ALA A 514 -11.20 -31.09 6.78
N LYS A 515 -11.37 -31.50 5.51
CA LYS A 515 -11.45 -30.56 4.39
C LYS A 515 -12.75 -29.79 4.49
N SER A 516 -12.67 -28.46 4.64
CA SER A 516 -13.85 -27.63 4.50
C SER A 516 -14.32 -27.63 3.03
N ASP A 517 -15.65 -27.64 2.82
CA ASP A 517 -16.21 -27.45 1.48
C ASP A 517 -15.81 -26.08 0.95
N GLY A 518 -14.74 -26.02 0.17
CA GLY A 518 -14.26 -24.77 -0.41
C GLY A 518 -12.77 -24.52 -0.33
N ASP A 519 -12.00 -25.29 0.44
CA ASP A 519 -10.54 -25.18 0.49
C ASP A 519 -9.93 -25.29 -0.91
N TRP A 520 -9.12 -24.28 -1.29
CA TRP A 520 -8.67 -24.12 -2.65
C TRP A 520 -7.15 -23.87 -2.76
N GLY A 521 -6.58 -24.38 -3.83
CA GLY A 521 -5.23 -24.16 -4.28
C GLY A 521 -5.09 -24.62 -5.73
N TYR A 522 -4.07 -24.15 -6.45
CA TYR A 522 -3.84 -24.53 -7.87
C TYR A 522 -3.41 -26.00 -7.99
N THR A 523 -2.55 -26.46 -7.09
CA THR A 523 -2.14 -27.86 -6.97
C THR A 523 -2.08 -28.28 -5.51
N THR A 524 -2.09 -29.61 -5.24
CA THR A 524 -2.11 -30.12 -3.85
C THR A 524 -0.91 -31.03 -3.60
N ALA A 525 -0.12 -30.70 -2.58
CA ALA A 525 0.92 -31.55 -2.02
C ALA A 525 0.33 -32.59 -1.06
N SER A 526 0.92 -33.78 -1.02
CA SER A 526 0.44 -34.85 -0.13
C SER A 526 0.72 -34.55 1.35
N ASP A 527 1.79 -33.88 1.64
CA ASP A 527 2.28 -33.57 2.99
C ASP A 527 3.29 -32.40 2.96
N PRO A 528 3.77 -31.91 4.11
CA PRO A 528 4.76 -30.84 4.17
C PRO A 528 6.10 -31.14 3.46
N ALA A 529 6.52 -32.41 3.38
CA ALA A 529 7.76 -32.79 2.71
C ALA A 529 7.61 -32.68 1.18
N ASP A 530 6.46 -33.10 0.64
CA ASP A 530 6.12 -32.91 -0.78
C ASP A 530 5.95 -31.42 -1.12
N LEU A 531 5.31 -30.63 -0.24
CA LEU A 531 5.24 -29.17 -0.43
C LEU A 531 6.63 -28.54 -0.53
N LEU A 532 7.55 -28.90 0.37
CA LEU A 532 8.92 -28.38 0.36
C LEU A 532 9.67 -28.77 -0.93
N ALA A 533 9.54 -30.03 -1.38
CA ALA A 533 10.16 -30.51 -2.59
C ALA A 533 9.61 -29.83 -3.86
N ARG A 534 8.31 -29.58 -3.90
CA ARG A 534 7.67 -28.82 -5.00
C ARG A 534 8.11 -27.37 -5.00
N LEU A 535 8.12 -26.72 -3.82
CA LEU A 535 8.60 -25.34 -3.66
C LEU A 535 10.03 -25.20 -4.21
N GLU A 536 10.94 -26.10 -3.83
CA GLU A 536 12.31 -26.08 -4.34
C GLU A 536 12.37 -26.21 -5.86
N LYS A 537 11.64 -27.16 -6.44
CA LYS A 537 11.59 -27.35 -7.90
C LYS A 537 11.05 -26.11 -8.62
N LEU A 538 10.01 -25.49 -8.09
CA LEU A 538 9.40 -24.29 -8.65
C LEU A 538 10.37 -23.11 -8.60
N LEU A 539 10.96 -22.81 -7.44
CA LEU A 539 11.89 -21.70 -7.28
C LEU A 539 13.13 -21.87 -8.17
N MET A 540 13.74 -23.05 -8.14
CA MET A 540 14.91 -23.34 -8.96
C MET A 540 14.56 -23.37 -10.46
N GLY A 541 13.35 -23.78 -10.82
CA GLY A 541 12.87 -23.79 -12.20
C GLY A 541 12.73 -22.37 -12.78
N VAL A 542 12.21 -21.41 -12.00
CA VAL A 542 12.10 -20.01 -12.42
C VAL A 542 13.48 -19.37 -12.64
N VAL A 543 14.45 -19.66 -11.75
CA VAL A 543 15.77 -19.01 -11.76
C VAL A 543 16.76 -19.71 -12.68
N GLY A 544 16.60 -21.02 -12.89
CA GLY A 544 17.59 -21.88 -13.57
C GLY A 544 17.88 -21.54 -15.02
N GLY A 545 16.95 -20.85 -15.72
CA GLY A 545 17.17 -20.36 -17.08
C GLY A 545 18.02 -19.09 -17.17
N GLY A 546 18.27 -18.40 -16.04
CA GLY A 546 19.06 -17.16 -15.99
C GLY A 546 18.35 -15.91 -16.56
N HIS A 547 17.07 -16.02 -16.97
CA HIS A 547 16.33 -14.92 -17.59
C HIS A 547 15.49 -14.11 -16.59
N CYS A 548 15.05 -14.73 -15.48
CA CYS A 548 14.25 -14.06 -14.46
C CYS A 548 15.14 -13.39 -13.40
N CYS A 549 15.02 -12.08 -13.24
CA CYS A 549 15.74 -11.32 -12.22
C CYS A 549 15.08 -11.39 -10.83
N GLY A 550 13.98 -12.10 -10.71
CA GLY A 550 13.25 -12.31 -9.47
C GLY A 550 11.95 -13.06 -9.68
N PHE A 551 11.24 -13.25 -8.57
CA PHE A 551 9.94 -13.91 -8.58
C PHE A 551 9.05 -13.47 -7.41
N VAL A 552 7.75 -13.73 -7.53
CA VAL A 552 6.76 -13.61 -6.46
C VAL A 552 6.04 -14.95 -6.31
N TYR A 553 6.25 -15.62 -5.18
CA TYR A 553 5.56 -16.88 -4.88
C TYR A 553 4.16 -16.62 -4.32
N THR A 554 3.16 -17.32 -4.79
CA THR A 554 1.77 -17.29 -4.31
C THR A 554 1.52 -18.49 -3.41
N GLN A 555 1.34 -18.32 -2.09
CA GLN A 555 1.42 -17.07 -1.36
C GLN A 555 2.06 -17.28 0.03
N ILE A 556 2.20 -16.23 0.82
CA ILE A 556 2.84 -16.34 2.14
C ILE A 556 1.91 -16.93 3.17
N VAL A 557 0.65 -16.46 3.19
CA VAL A 557 -0.34 -16.75 4.24
C VAL A 557 -1.64 -17.15 3.59
N ASP A 558 -2.31 -18.12 4.18
CA ASP A 558 -3.67 -18.48 3.80
C ASP A 558 -4.62 -17.29 3.95
N VAL A 559 -5.53 -17.16 3.03
CA VAL A 559 -6.57 -16.13 3.04
C VAL A 559 -7.93 -16.81 2.85
N GLU A 560 -8.72 -16.87 3.91
CA GLU A 560 -10.02 -17.55 3.95
C GLU A 560 -9.92 -18.98 3.35
N GLN A 561 -10.67 -19.29 2.29
CA GLN A 561 -10.66 -20.59 1.64
C GLN A 561 -9.43 -20.86 0.74
N GLU A 562 -8.63 -19.85 0.44
CA GLU A 562 -7.39 -20.01 -0.32
C GLU A 562 -6.26 -20.44 0.61
N VAL A 563 -6.08 -21.76 0.75
CA VAL A 563 -5.20 -22.38 1.75
C VAL A 563 -3.85 -22.82 1.20
N ASN A 564 -3.32 -22.07 0.23
CA ASN A 564 -2.05 -22.32 -0.46
C ASN A 564 -0.87 -21.47 0.07
N GLY A 565 -1.03 -20.83 1.22
CA GLY A 565 0.02 -20.09 1.91
C GLY A 565 1.10 -20.99 2.51
N LEU A 566 2.31 -20.43 2.74
CA LEU A 566 3.37 -21.07 3.52
C LEU A 566 3.11 -20.99 5.03
N TYR A 567 2.23 -20.09 5.44
CA TYR A 567 1.68 -19.98 6.78
C TYR A 567 0.17 -20.17 6.74
N THR A 568 -0.39 -20.72 7.80
CA THR A 568 -1.84 -20.77 8.00
C THR A 568 -2.41 -19.37 8.24
N PHE A 569 -3.73 -19.23 8.21
CA PHE A 569 -4.43 -17.96 8.51
C PHE A 569 -4.04 -17.38 9.88
N ASP A 570 -3.84 -18.23 10.88
CA ASP A 570 -3.39 -17.87 12.24
C ASP A 570 -1.84 -17.77 12.38
N ARG A 571 -1.13 -17.64 11.26
CA ARG A 571 0.32 -17.40 11.18
C ARG A 571 1.22 -18.55 11.66
N LYS A 572 0.73 -19.77 11.69
CA LYS A 572 1.57 -20.96 11.95
C LYS A 572 2.27 -21.39 10.68
N ALA A 573 3.58 -21.59 10.75
CA ALA A 573 4.37 -22.06 9.60
C ALA A 573 3.98 -23.50 9.21
N LYS A 574 3.69 -23.73 7.92
CA LYS A 574 3.44 -25.05 7.36
C LYS A 574 4.73 -25.80 7.04
N LEU A 575 5.83 -25.07 6.84
CA LEU A 575 7.18 -25.58 6.60
C LEU A 575 8.13 -25.01 7.65
N LYS A 576 9.26 -25.69 7.88
CA LYS A 576 10.35 -25.13 8.69
C LYS A 576 10.95 -23.94 7.97
N PRO A 577 10.93 -22.71 8.54
CA PRO A 577 11.39 -21.50 7.87
C PRO A 577 12.83 -21.60 7.35
N GLU A 578 13.72 -22.26 8.10
CA GLU A 578 15.13 -22.39 7.78
C GLU A 578 15.38 -23.18 6.48
N LEU A 579 14.50 -24.15 6.18
CA LEU A 579 14.60 -24.94 4.94
C LEU A 579 14.18 -24.10 3.73
N VAL A 580 13.16 -23.27 3.89
CA VAL A 580 12.72 -22.36 2.82
C VAL A 580 13.74 -21.26 2.59
N GLU A 581 14.33 -20.72 3.66
CA GLU A 581 15.43 -19.76 3.59
C GLU A 581 16.65 -20.32 2.84
N ASP A 582 17.02 -21.58 3.08
CA ASP A 582 18.11 -22.25 2.35
C ASP A 582 17.81 -22.33 0.85
N ILE A 583 16.59 -22.69 0.46
CA ILE A 583 16.20 -22.74 -0.95
C ILE A 583 16.32 -21.34 -1.58
N ASN A 584 15.83 -20.30 -0.92
CA ASN A 584 15.91 -18.92 -1.43
C ASN A 584 17.36 -18.44 -1.54
N ARG A 585 18.20 -18.75 -0.57
CA ARG A 585 19.63 -18.44 -0.60
C ARG A 585 20.34 -19.10 -1.78
N ARG A 586 20.01 -20.35 -2.09
CA ARG A 586 20.53 -21.07 -3.25
C ARG A 586 20.02 -20.49 -4.57
N ALA A 587 18.75 -20.11 -4.66
CA ALA A 587 18.17 -19.46 -5.81
C ALA A 587 18.81 -18.08 -6.07
N LYS A 588 18.95 -17.24 -5.03
CA LYS A 588 19.67 -15.95 -5.11
C LYS A 588 21.11 -16.14 -5.58
N LYS A 589 21.81 -17.13 -5.04
CA LYS A 589 23.20 -17.45 -5.45
C LYS A 589 23.27 -17.82 -6.93
N LEU A 590 22.39 -18.72 -7.38
CA LEU A 590 22.34 -19.16 -8.78
C LEU A 590 22.12 -17.99 -9.75
N TYR A 591 21.18 -17.08 -9.42
CA TYR A 591 20.95 -15.88 -10.21
C TYR A 591 22.19 -14.97 -10.25
N LEU A 592 22.78 -14.65 -9.10
CA LEU A 592 23.94 -13.74 -9.03
C LEU A 592 25.17 -14.32 -9.73
N GLU A 593 25.38 -15.63 -9.70
CA GLU A 593 26.44 -16.31 -10.46
C GLU A 593 26.25 -16.15 -11.98
N SER A 594 25.01 -16.08 -12.46
CA SER A 594 24.71 -15.91 -13.88
C SER A 594 24.91 -14.47 -14.37
N VAL A 595 24.59 -13.45 -13.55
CA VAL A 595 24.55 -12.03 -13.97
C VAL A 595 25.71 -11.19 -13.44
N ASP A 596 26.32 -11.54 -12.31
CA ASP A 596 27.45 -10.81 -11.70
C ASP A 596 28.46 -11.78 -11.02
N PRO A 597 29.11 -12.65 -11.78
CA PRO A 597 30.04 -13.63 -11.22
C PRO A 597 31.25 -13.02 -10.51
N LYS A 598 31.59 -11.75 -10.80
CA LYS A 598 32.70 -11.01 -10.14
C LYS A 598 32.23 -10.29 -8.87
N GLY A 599 30.99 -9.84 -8.80
CA GLY A 599 30.42 -9.17 -7.62
C GLY A 599 30.23 -10.13 -6.44
N LEU A 600 29.86 -11.38 -6.70
CA LEU A 600 29.72 -12.43 -5.67
C LEU A 600 31.01 -12.60 -4.84
N SER A 601 32.16 -12.51 -5.48
CA SER A 601 33.47 -12.62 -4.79
C SER A 601 33.75 -11.42 -3.85
N ARG A 602 33.20 -10.26 -4.11
CA ARG A 602 33.31 -9.06 -3.26
C ARG A 602 32.36 -9.15 -2.06
N HIS A 603 31.12 -9.57 -2.24
CA HIS A 603 30.16 -9.77 -1.14
C HIS A 603 30.64 -10.83 -0.13
N LEU A 604 31.18 -11.93 -0.60
CA LEU A 604 31.75 -12.97 0.27
C LEU A 604 32.99 -12.48 1.06
N ARG A 605 33.80 -11.57 0.51
CA ARG A 605 34.94 -10.95 1.22
C ARG A 605 34.47 -9.97 2.30
N THR A 606 33.47 -9.14 2.01
CA THR A 606 32.88 -8.19 2.97
C THR A 606 32.25 -8.93 4.16
N PHE A 607 31.51 -10.00 3.90
CA PHE A 607 30.92 -10.83 4.95
C PHE A 607 31.99 -11.51 5.85
N LYS A 608 33.08 -11.99 5.27
CA LYS A 608 34.21 -12.53 6.05
C LYS A 608 34.90 -11.49 6.94
N HIS A 609 35.01 -10.25 6.48
CA HIS A 609 35.62 -9.17 7.28
C HIS A 609 34.73 -8.71 8.42
N MET A 610 33.38 -8.67 8.23
CA MET A 610 32.41 -8.36 9.30
C MET A 610 32.39 -9.45 10.39
N VAL A 611 32.39 -10.73 10.00
CA VAL A 611 32.37 -11.85 10.95
C VAL A 611 33.70 -11.96 11.73
N GLN A 612 34.80 -11.40 11.22
CA GLN A 612 36.12 -11.44 11.88
C GLN A 612 36.42 -10.18 12.71
N GLY A 613 35.44 -9.28 12.94
CA GLY A 613 35.59 -8.20 13.91
C GLY A 613 36.70 -7.18 13.60
N LYS A 614 36.98 -6.93 12.33
CA LYS A 614 37.93 -5.91 11.88
C LYS A 614 37.21 -4.87 11.04
N VAL A 615 36.65 -3.87 11.70
CA VAL A 615 36.48 -2.50 11.23
C VAL A 615 36.97 -1.59 12.33
#